data_b865b85e34b7487daf15108dee6695c7
#
_entry.id   b865b85e34b7487daf15108dee6695c7
#
_cell.length_a   1.000
_cell.length_b   1.000
_cell.length_c   1.000
_cell.angle_alpha   90.00
_cell.angle_beta   90.00
_cell.angle_gamma   90.00
#
_symmetry.space_group_name_H-M   'P 1'
#
loop_
_entity.id
_entity.type
_entity.pdbx_description
1 polymer ?
#
loop_
_entity_poly.entity_id
_entity_poly.type
_entity_poly.pdbx_seq_one_letter_code
_entity_poly.pdbx_strand_id
1 'polypeptide(L)'
;KISAAGSQNLAVKLGIPINVPRTSFVELIQSYRQKDPNLKVEIFSDVDHEDVISGKVDVAYLPYRPPAESLFIWNVNKVGNVPLATPKYVWKRGNPQSPEDLRTHDIILRIGRNYPVTSHLQKDGELRPLEYKQIVFSGDVLSGREWLMAGMGIAIDLSLAFCWKDIEQGRLVPVLNGWSRSPWDLTVAMKKHSLSNRRLVSFARAIVEYEAKASENRAKFHARELKK
;
A
#
# COMPACT_ATOMS: atom_id res chain seq x y z
N LYS A 1 51.98 -9.37 4.31
CA LYS A 1 50.92 -8.89 3.37
C LYS A 1 49.59 -9.37 3.89
N ILE A 2 48.92 -8.54 4.70
CA ILE A 2 47.56 -8.78 5.15
C ILE A 2 46.66 -8.33 4.00
N SER A 3 46.03 -9.31 3.35
CA SER A 3 45.01 -9.09 2.33
C SER A 3 43.89 -8.27 2.96
N ALA A 4 43.61 -7.10 2.42
CA ALA A 4 42.41 -6.34 2.72
C ALA A 4 41.22 -7.21 2.27
N ALA A 5 40.60 -7.89 3.22
CA ALA A 5 39.34 -8.59 3.00
C ALA A 5 38.32 -7.57 2.51
N GLY A 6 37.96 -7.71 1.24
CA GLY A 6 37.06 -6.81 0.56
C GLY A 6 35.80 -6.60 1.39
N SER A 7 35.40 -5.35 1.55
CA SER A 7 34.05 -5.01 1.99
C SER A 7 33.11 -5.67 1.00
N GLN A 8 32.54 -6.81 1.38
CA GLN A 8 31.47 -7.44 0.63
C GLN A 8 30.40 -6.39 0.49
N ASN A 9 30.19 -5.95 -0.73
CA ASN A 9 29.17 -4.97 -1.09
C ASN A 9 27.82 -5.71 -1.03
N LEU A 10 27.40 -6.05 0.21
CA LEU A 10 26.19 -6.79 0.49
C LEU A 10 24.99 -5.99 -0.02
N ALA A 11 24.08 -6.67 -0.69
CA ALA A 11 22.84 -6.07 -1.12
C ALA A 11 22.01 -5.64 0.10
N VAL A 12 21.31 -4.52 -0.01
CA VAL A 12 20.29 -4.14 0.96
C VAL A 12 19.04 -4.97 0.70
N LYS A 13 18.60 -5.72 1.70
CA LYS A 13 17.40 -6.54 1.64
C LYS A 13 16.19 -5.69 2.02
N LEU A 14 15.39 -5.35 1.03
CA LEU A 14 14.20 -4.52 1.18
C LEU A 14 12.92 -5.35 1.15
N GLY A 15 12.18 -5.32 2.23
CA GLY A 15 10.83 -5.89 2.30
C GLY A 15 9.77 -4.90 1.79
N ILE A 16 8.96 -5.31 0.83
CA ILE A 16 7.86 -4.50 0.29
C ILE A 16 6.59 -5.34 0.26
N PRO A 17 5.47 -4.88 0.86
CA PRO A 17 4.21 -5.59 0.76
C PRO A 17 3.74 -5.73 -0.69
N ILE A 18 2.98 -6.79 -0.98
CA ILE A 18 2.45 -7.04 -2.31
C ILE A 18 1.48 -5.94 -2.78
N ASN A 19 0.87 -5.22 -1.85
CA ASN A 19 -0.10 -4.15 -2.10
C ASN A 19 0.54 -2.77 -2.31
N VAL A 20 1.82 -2.70 -2.65
CA VAL A 20 2.53 -1.45 -2.98
C VAL A 20 3.03 -1.52 -4.43
N PRO A 21 2.76 -0.50 -5.27
CA PRO A 21 3.24 -0.47 -6.65
C PRO A 21 4.77 -0.54 -6.70
N ARG A 22 5.29 -1.51 -7.46
CA ARG A 22 6.76 -1.70 -7.59
C ARG A 22 7.43 -0.58 -8.35
N THR A 23 6.72 0.07 -9.28
CA THR A 23 7.24 1.18 -10.09
C THR A 23 7.80 2.31 -9.25
N SER A 24 7.13 2.66 -8.15
CA SER A 24 7.62 3.70 -7.22
C SER A 24 8.99 3.38 -6.64
N PHE A 25 9.24 2.11 -6.34
CA PHE A 25 10.54 1.69 -5.81
C PHE A 25 11.63 1.63 -6.86
N VAL A 26 11.30 1.37 -8.13
CA VAL A 26 12.27 1.46 -9.23
C VAL A 26 12.79 2.88 -9.37
N GLU A 27 11.91 3.87 -9.40
CA GLU A 27 12.27 5.29 -9.47
C GLU A 27 13.11 5.74 -8.27
N LEU A 28 12.70 5.33 -7.06
CA LEU A 28 13.46 5.58 -5.83
C LEU A 28 14.88 5.01 -5.92
N ILE A 29 15.00 3.74 -6.28
CA ILE A 29 16.30 3.05 -6.36
C ILE A 29 17.18 3.70 -7.43
N GLN A 30 16.64 4.05 -8.58
CA GLN A 30 17.35 4.77 -9.64
C GLN A 30 17.88 6.12 -9.14
N SER A 31 17.06 6.91 -8.47
CA SER A 31 17.46 8.18 -7.89
C SER A 31 18.50 8.02 -6.79
N TYR A 32 18.36 7.02 -5.91
CA TYR A 32 19.30 6.79 -4.83
C TYR A 32 20.68 6.31 -5.34
N ARG A 33 20.72 5.53 -6.42
CA ARG A 33 21.97 5.08 -7.05
C ARG A 33 22.83 6.21 -7.61
N GLN A 34 22.28 7.41 -7.81
CA GLN A 34 23.09 8.60 -8.12
C GLN A 34 24.00 8.98 -6.93
N LYS A 35 23.56 8.69 -5.69
CA LYS A 35 24.34 8.93 -4.46
C LYS A 35 25.18 7.72 -4.05
N ASP A 36 24.71 6.52 -4.34
CA ASP A 36 25.40 5.25 -4.07
C ASP A 36 25.38 4.35 -5.31
N PRO A 37 26.31 4.54 -6.27
CA PRO A 37 26.36 3.76 -7.51
C PRO A 37 26.53 2.25 -7.30
N ASN A 38 27.08 1.86 -6.14
CA ASN A 38 27.31 0.46 -5.78
C ASN A 38 26.12 -0.16 -5.02
N LEU A 39 25.00 0.56 -4.90
CA LEU A 39 23.83 0.02 -4.26
C LEU A 39 23.30 -1.20 -5.03
N LYS A 40 23.22 -2.32 -4.34
CA LYS A 40 22.47 -3.51 -4.75
C LYS A 40 21.28 -3.66 -3.82
N VAL A 41 20.11 -3.97 -4.36
CA VAL A 41 18.88 -4.16 -3.59
C VAL A 41 18.29 -5.50 -3.95
N GLU A 42 17.99 -6.30 -2.93
CA GLU A 42 17.18 -7.51 -3.04
C GLU A 42 15.79 -7.20 -2.50
N ILE A 43 14.75 -7.44 -3.30
CA ILE A 43 13.37 -7.14 -2.92
C ILE A 43 12.66 -8.42 -2.50
N PHE A 44 12.12 -8.40 -1.29
CA PHE A 44 11.30 -9.46 -0.73
C PHE A 44 9.84 -9.01 -0.68
N SER A 45 8.95 -9.87 -1.15
CA SER A 45 7.50 -9.63 -1.13
C SER A 45 6.86 -10.30 0.08
N ASP A 46 5.65 -9.83 0.43
CA ASP A 46 4.84 -10.40 1.51
C ASP A 46 5.59 -10.53 2.84
N VAL A 47 6.31 -9.48 3.20
CA VAL A 47 7.09 -9.36 4.43
C VAL A 47 6.26 -8.74 5.54
N ASP A 48 6.63 -9.07 6.78
CA ASP A 48 6.13 -8.45 7.98
C ASP A 48 7.28 -7.96 8.90
N HIS A 49 6.93 -7.49 10.09
CA HIS A 49 7.91 -7.02 11.06
C HIS A 49 8.80 -8.13 11.63
N GLU A 50 8.33 -9.38 11.68
CA GLU A 50 9.12 -10.53 12.12
C GLU A 50 10.25 -10.83 11.12
N ASP A 51 10.03 -10.59 9.82
CA ASP A 51 11.08 -10.71 8.81
C ASP A 51 12.20 -9.67 9.00
N VAL A 52 11.88 -8.51 9.58
CA VAL A 52 12.89 -7.53 10.00
C VAL A 52 13.61 -8.00 11.26
N ILE A 53 12.86 -8.46 12.27
CA ILE A 53 13.41 -8.93 13.55
C ILE A 53 14.35 -10.12 13.34
N SER A 54 13.98 -11.08 12.50
CA SER A 54 14.81 -12.24 12.17
C SER A 54 16.04 -11.90 11.32
N GLY A 55 16.03 -10.75 10.61
CA GLY A 55 17.10 -10.34 9.68
C GLY A 55 16.97 -10.94 8.29
N LYS A 56 15.81 -11.48 7.94
CA LYS A 56 15.48 -11.87 6.57
C LYS A 56 15.49 -10.65 5.65
N VAL A 57 15.05 -9.49 6.15
CA VAL A 57 15.18 -8.20 5.49
C VAL A 57 15.85 -7.17 6.40
N ASP A 58 16.55 -6.21 5.81
CA ASP A 58 17.24 -5.14 6.54
C ASP A 58 16.30 -3.96 6.83
N VAL A 59 15.47 -3.63 5.85
CA VAL A 59 14.50 -2.55 5.89
C VAL A 59 13.17 -3.08 5.36
N ALA A 60 12.07 -2.79 6.03
CA ALA A 60 10.74 -3.12 5.54
C ALA A 60 9.86 -1.88 5.44
N TYR A 61 9.11 -1.79 4.34
CA TYR A 61 8.02 -0.86 4.15
C TYR A 61 6.73 -1.57 4.51
N LEU A 62 6.01 -1.11 5.55
CA LEU A 62 4.88 -1.81 6.12
C LEU A 62 3.62 -0.93 6.09
N PRO A 63 2.44 -1.47 5.74
CA PRO A 63 1.17 -0.75 5.73
C PRO A 63 0.45 -0.82 7.09
N TYR A 64 1.18 -0.90 8.16
CA TYR A 64 0.73 -0.83 9.55
C TYR A 64 1.90 -0.37 10.42
N ARG A 65 1.59 0.01 11.68
CA ARG A 65 2.60 0.27 12.70
C ARG A 65 2.88 -1.00 13.48
N PRO A 66 4.08 -1.60 13.34
CA PRO A 66 4.43 -2.83 14.07
C PRO A 66 4.67 -2.55 15.56
N PRO A 67 4.68 -3.59 16.41
CA PRO A 67 5.22 -3.50 17.76
C PRO A 67 6.67 -2.99 17.74
N ALA A 68 7.02 -2.09 18.68
CA ALA A 68 8.19 -1.23 18.49
C ALA A 68 9.41 -1.60 19.34
N GLU A 69 9.38 -2.60 20.20
CA GLU A 69 10.46 -2.82 21.19
C GLU A 69 11.85 -3.00 20.59
N SER A 70 11.98 -3.81 19.56
CA SER A 70 13.28 -4.08 18.89
C SER A 70 13.49 -3.30 17.60
N LEU A 71 12.47 -2.58 17.13
CA LEU A 71 12.48 -1.89 15.86
C LEU A 71 12.58 -0.38 16.02
N PHE A 72 13.26 0.26 15.08
CA PHE A 72 13.15 1.68 14.82
C PHE A 72 12.17 1.90 13.66
N ILE A 73 11.19 2.79 13.88
CA ILE A 73 10.05 2.96 12.97
C ILE A 73 9.95 4.43 12.58
N TRP A 74 10.00 4.69 11.27
CA TRP A 74 9.58 5.96 10.69
C TRP A 74 8.11 5.88 10.30
N ASN A 75 7.30 6.81 10.76
CA ASN A 75 5.98 7.01 10.18
C ASN A 75 6.13 7.74 8.85
N VAL A 76 5.54 7.21 7.81
CA VAL A 76 5.58 7.82 6.48
C VAL A 76 4.33 8.67 6.28
N ASN A 77 3.17 8.01 6.24
CA ASN A 77 1.88 8.65 6.02
C ASN A 77 0.73 7.67 6.28
N LYS A 78 -0.50 8.13 6.04
CA LYS A 78 -1.68 7.26 5.98
C LYS A 78 -2.12 7.06 4.54
N VAL A 79 -2.53 5.83 4.20
CA VAL A 79 -3.08 5.51 2.88
C VAL A 79 -4.58 5.42 2.96
N GLY A 80 -5.23 6.30 2.22
CA GLY A 80 -6.65 6.22 1.97
C GLY A 80 -6.98 5.18 0.89
N ASN A 81 -8.14 4.61 1.01
CA ASN A 81 -8.73 3.71 0.04
C ASN A 81 -10.08 4.28 -0.38
N VAL A 82 -10.47 4.02 -1.60
CA VAL A 82 -11.76 4.45 -2.13
C VAL A 82 -12.43 3.23 -2.74
N PRO A 83 -13.67 2.93 -2.38
CA PRO A 83 -14.43 1.89 -3.05
C PRO A 83 -14.61 2.23 -4.53
N LEU A 84 -14.33 1.26 -5.39
CA LEU A 84 -14.25 1.45 -6.83
C LEU A 84 -15.06 0.40 -7.59
N ALA A 85 -15.63 0.81 -8.71
CA ALA A 85 -16.24 -0.08 -9.68
C ALA A 85 -15.90 0.36 -11.11
N THR A 86 -16.11 -0.52 -12.10
CA THR A 86 -16.08 -0.08 -13.50
C THR A 86 -17.37 0.68 -13.86
N PRO A 87 -17.32 1.65 -14.79
CA PRO A 87 -18.53 2.30 -15.30
C PRO A 87 -19.58 1.31 -15.81
N LYS A 88 -19.14 0.24 -16.46
CA LYS A 88 -20.04 -0.85 -16.96
C LYS A 88 -20.76 -1.56 -15.82
N TYR A 89 -20.08 -1.81 -14.69
CA TYR A 89 -20.71 -2.42 -13.52
C TYR A 89 -21.77 -1.49 -12.94
N VAL A 90 -21.43 -0.21 -12.73
CA VAL A 90 -22.33 0.82 -12.21
C VAL A 90 -23.56 0.99 -13.11
N TRP A 91 -23.35 1.06 -14.42
CA TRP A 91 -24.46 1.14 -15.38
C TRP A 91 -25.43 -0.05 -15.27
N LYS A 92 -24.90 -1.26 -15.09
CA LYS A 92 -25.71 -2.49 -15.04
C LYS A 92 -26.36 -2.74 -13.69
N ARG A 93 -25.68 -2.40 -12.59
CA ARG A 93 -26.05 -2.79 -11.21
C ARG A 93 -26.50 -1.62 -10.33
N GLY A 94 -26.37 -0.39 -10.81
CA GLY A 94 -26.59 0.82 -10.04
C GLY A 94 -25.30 1.30 -9.34
N ASN A 95 -25.37 2.55 -8.88
CA ASN A 95 -24.29 3.19 -8.12
C ASN A 95 -24.66 3.24 -6.64
N PRO A 96 -24.11 2.39 -5.77
CA PRO A 96 -24.42 2.44 -4.34
C PRO A 96 -23.91 3.75 -3.73
N GLN A 97 -24.73 4.36 -2.90
CA GLN A 97 -24.45 5.63 -2.23
C GLN A 97 -24.09 5.45 -0.75
N SER A 98 -24.51 4.34 -0.16
CA SER A 98 -24.33 4.02 1.25
C SER A 98 -23.84 2.59 1.46
N PRO A 99 -23.29 2.26 2.64
CA PRO A 99 -22.91 0.88 2.97
C PRO A 99 -24.07 -0.10 2.87
N GLU A 100 -25.30 0.32 3.18
CA GLU A 100 -26.51 -0.51 3.14
C GLU A 100 -26.87 -0.96 1.71
N ASP A 101 -26.57 -0.13 0.71
CA ASP A 101 -26.82 -0.46 -0.70
C ASP A 101 -25.98 -1.65 -1.16
N LEU A 102 -24.83 -1.90 -0.50
CA LEU A 102 -23.96 -3.02 -0.83
C LEU A 102 -24.59 -4.39 -0.61
N ARG A 103 -25.70 -4.49 0.16
CA ARG A 103 -26.48 -5.73 0.32
C ARG A 103 -26.98 -6.32 -1.00
N THR A 104 -27.03 -5.51 -2.05
CA THR A 104 -27.42 -5.94 -3.41
C THR A 104 -26.25 -6.08 -4.36
N HIS A 105 -25.03 -5.78 -3.90
CA HIS A 105 -23.83 -5.77 -4.72
C HIS A 105 -22.86 -6.91 -4.39
N ASP A 106 -22.15 -7.33 -5.42
CA ASP A 106 -21.06 -8.26 -5.33
C ASP A 106 -19.77 -7.48 -4.99
N ILE A 107 -18.96 -7.95 -4.03
CA ILE A 107 -17.78 -7.22 -3.59
C ILE A 107 -16.49 -8.01 -3.80
N ILE A 108 -15.41 -7.26 -3.92
CA ILE A 108 -14.04 -7.72 -4.00
C ILE A 108 -13.33 -7.21 -2.74
N LEU A 109 -12.83 -8.14 -1.93
CA LEU A 109 -12.13 -7.83 -0.69
C LEU A 109 -10.68 -8.27 -0.77
N ARG A 110 -9.80 -7.39 -0.31
CA ARG A 110 -8.42 -7.77 -0.09
C ARG A 110 -8.30 -8.54 1.23
N ILE A 111 -7.64 -9.67 1.15
CA ILE A 111 -7.12 -10.38 2.31
C ILE A 111 -5.60 -10.46 2.21
N GLY A 112 -4.93 -10.61 3.32
CA GLY A 112 -3.47 -10.77 3.34
C GLY A 112 -2.97 -10.98 4.75
N ARG A 113 -1.79 -11.54 4.84
CA ARG A 113 -1.07 -11.71 6.10
C ARG A 113 -0.89 -10.35 6.77
N ASN A 114 -1.17 -10.27 8.05
CA ASN A 114 -1.02 -9.05 8.87
C ASN A 114 -1.88 -7.82 8.47
N TYR A 115 -2.90 -8.03 7.63
CA TYR A 115 -3.86 -6.98 7.30
C TYR A 115 -5.24 -7.35 7.83
N PRO A 116 -5.86 -6.52 8.65
CA PRO A 116 -7.23 -6.79 9.05
C PRO A 116 -8.15 -6.72 7.81
N VAL A 117 -9.04 -7.71 7.69
CA VAL A 117 -10.09 -7.67 6.68
C VAL A 117 -10.98 -6.46 6.95
N THR A 118 -11.38 -5.76 5.91
CA THR A 118 -12.27 -4.61 6.05
C THR A 118 -13.65 -5.09 6.49
N SER A 119 -14.06 -4.69 7.68
CA SER A 119 -15.36 -5.04 8.29
C SER A 119 -16.29 -3.85 8.46
N HIS A 120 -15.77 -2.63 8.33
CA HIS A 120 -16.52 -1.39 8.49
C HIS A 120 -16.08 -0.35 7.46
N LEU A 121 -17.01 0.52 7.12
CA LEU A 121 -16.77 1.74 6.36
C LEU A 121 -17.04 2.95 7.25
N GLN A 122 -16.36 4.05 6.96
CA GLN A 122 -16.52 5.31 7.69
C GLN A 122 -16.71 6.49 6.74
N LYS A 123 -17.46 7.48 7.20
CA LYS A 123 -17.61 8.79 6.55
C LYS A 123 -17.96 9.82 7.62
N ASP A 124 -17.26 10.97 7.63
CA ASP A 124 -17.51 12.11 8.51
C ASP A 124 -17.65 11.75 10.01
N GLY A 125 -16.87 10.76 10.48
CA GLY A 125 -16.88 10.27 11.86
C GLY A 125 -17.93 9.18 12.14
N GLU A 126 -18.83 8.90 11.20
CA GLU A 126 -19.76 7.80 11.29
C GLU A 126 -19.09 6.48 10.86
N LEU A 127 -19.38 5.39 11.57
CA LEU A 127 -18.89 4.05 11.30
C LEU A 127 -20.07 3.11 11.04
N ARG A 128 -20.03 2.40 9.91
CA ARG A 128 -21.07 1.43 9.52
C ARG A 128 -20.44 0.08 9.21
N PRO A 129 -21.11 -1.03 9.57
CA PRO A 129 -20.64 -2.36 9.21
C PRO A 129 -20.67 -2.53 7.68
N LEU A 130 -19.72 -3.31 7.16
CA LEU A 130 -19.67 -3.71 5.77
C LEU A 130 -20.60 -4.91 5.57
N GLU A 131 -21.77 -4.65 5.04
CA GLU A 131 -22.73 -5.67 4.63
C GLU A 131 -22.79 -5.75 3.10
N TYR A 132 -22.92 -6.94 2.55
CA TYR A 132 -22.86 -7.17 1.10
C TYR A 132 -23.67 -8.39 0.69
N LYS A 133 -24.00 -8.47 -0.59
CA LYS A 133 -24.70 -9.64 -1.13
C LYS A 133 -23.81 -10.89 -1.06
N GLN A 134 -22.59 -10.79 -1.60
CA GLN A 134 -21.58 -11.86 -1.60
C GLN A 134 -20.18 -11.31 -1.89
N ILE A 135 -19.18 -12.06 -1.47
CA ILE A 135 -17.80 -11.85 -1.91
C ILE A 135 -17.58 -12.68 -3.17
N VAL A 136 -17.29 -12.03 -4.30
CA VAL A 136 -16.96 -12.73 -5.55
C VAL A 136 -15.46 -13.01 -5.68
N PHE A 137 -14.65 -12.26 -4.95
CA PHE A 137 -13.20 -12.47 -4.85
C PHE A 137 -12.69 -12.00 -3.50
N SER A 138 -11.83 -12.82 -2.91
CA SER A 138 -10.99 -12.42 -1.78
C SER A 138 -9.56 -12.92 -2.01
N GLY A 139 -8.57 -12.02 -1.88
CA GLY A 139 -7.19 -12.35 -2.15
C GLY A 139 -6.26 -11.14 -2.10
N ASP A 140 -5.14 -11.24 -2.79
CA ASP A 140 -4.18 -10.15 -2.87
C ASP A 140 -4.69 -8.97 -3.73
N VAL A 141 -4.03 -7.83 -3.58
CA VAL A 141 -4.44 -6.58 -4.23
C VAL A 141 -4.29 -6.61 -5.76
N LEU A 142 -3.31 -7.34 -6.28
CA LEU A 142 -3.05 -7.40 -7.72
C LEU A 142 -4.16 -8.20 -8.41
N SER A 143 -4.44 -9.39 -7.90
CA SER A 143 -5.55 -10.22 -8.36
C SER A 143 -6.89 -9.52 -8.17
N GLY A 144 -7.10 -8.86 -7.02
CA GLY A 144 -8.32 -8.07 -6.76
C GLY A 144 -8.55 -6.97 -7.79
N ARG A 145 -7.48 -6.30 -8.23
CA ARG A 145 -7.57 -5.30 -9.29
C ARG A 145 -7.99 -5.91 -10.64
N GLU A 146 -7.49 -7.08 -10.99
CA GLU A 146 -7.90 -7.77 -12.24
C GLU A 146 -9.41 -8.11 -12.22
N TRP A 147 -9.93 -8.61 -11.10
CA TRP A 147 -11.36 -8.86 -10.92
C TRP A 147 -12.20 -7.59 -11.01
N LEU A 148 -11.71 -6.50 -10.41
CA LEU A 148 -12.35 -5.18 -10.52
C LEU A 148 -12.39 -4.72 -11.98
N MET A 149 -11.26 -4.77 -12.69
CA MET A 149 -11.18 -4.35 -14.09
C MET A 149 -12.05 -5.20 -15.03
N ALA A 150 -12.27 -6.48 -14.69
CA ALA A 150 -13.23 -7.35 -15.37
C ALA A 150 -14.71 -6.98 -15.09
N GLY A 151 -14.95 -6.03 -14.17
CA GLY A 151 -16.31 -5.59 -13.81
C GLY A 151 -17.09 -6.62 -13.00
N MET A 152 -16.39 -7.44 -12.21
CA MET A 152 -17.00 -8.53 -11.44
C MET A 152 -17.68 -8.06 -10.15
N GLY A 153 -17.34 -6.86 -9.66
CA GLY A 153 -17.89 -6.36 -8.40
C GLY A 153 -17.35 -4.99 -8.04
N ILE A 154 -17.59 -4.58 -6.80
CA ILE A 154 -17.07 -3.36 -6.17
C ILE A 154 -15.87 -3.74 -5.33
N ALA A 155 -14.72 -3.15 -5.63
CA ALA A 155 -13.55 -3.30 -4.76
C ALA A 155 -13.63 -2.30 -3.61
N ILE A 156 -13.61 -2.81 -2.38
CA ILE A 156 -13.84 -2.00 -1.17
C ILE A 156 -12.58 -1.31 -0.68
N ASP A 157 -11.43 -1.96 -0.81
CA ASP A 157 -10.22 -1.57 -0.09
C ASP A 157 -8.94 -1.60 -0.92
N LEU A 158 -9.05 -1.37 -2.23
CA LEU A 158 -7.88 -1.18 -3.07
C LEU A 158 -7.27 0.21 -2.82
N SER A 159 -5.95 0.24 -2.68
CA SER A 159 -5.22 1.49 -2.50
C SER A 159 -5.29 2.37 -3.74
N LEU A 160 -5.49 3.67 -3.55
CA LEU A 160 -5.39 4.67 -4.62
C LEU A 160 -4.06 4.60 -5.37
N ALA A 161 -2.98 4.19 -4.72
CA ALA A 161 -1.69 4.03 -5.38
C ALA A 161 -1.72 3.05 -6.57
N PHE A 162 -2.65 2.09 -6.57
CA PHE A 162 -2.85 1.14 -7.67
C PHE A 162 -3.86 1.61 -8.71
N CYS A 163 -4.81 2.43 -8.32
CA CYS A 163 -6.02 2.67 -9.11
C CYS A 163 -6.14 4.10 -9.64
N TRP A 164 -5.33 5.07 -9.15
CA TRP A 164 -5.50 6.47 -9.49
C TRP A 164 -5.45 6.76 -11.00
N LYS A 165 -4.56 6.07 -11.75
CA LYS A 165 -4.49 6.20 -13.21
C LYS A 165 -5.75 5.67 -13.92
N ASP A 166 -6.33 4.60 -13.38
CA ASP A 166 -7.56 4.04 -13.92
C ASP A 166 -8.75 4.96 -13.68
N ILE A 167 -8.76 5.66 -12.53
CA ILE A 167 -9.77 6.68 -12.20
C ILE A 167 -9.60 7.89 -13.13
N GLU A 168 -8.37 8.40 -13.28
CA GLU A 168 -8.07 9.53 -14.17
C GLU A 168 -8.45 9.26 -15.63
N GLN A 169 -8.31 8.02 -16.07
CA GLN A 169 -8.67 7.57 -17.42
C GLN A 169 -10.14 7.13 -17.57
N GLY A 170 -10.93 7.26 -16.53
CA GLY A 170 -12.35 6.88 -16.53
C GLY A 170 -12.62 5.38 -16.62
N ARG A 171 -11.60 4.52 -16.43
CA ARG A 171 -11.79 3.06 -16.39
C ARG A 171 -12.40 2.59 -15.10
N LEU A 172 -12.18 3.31 -14.02
CA LEU A 172 -12.76 3.09 -12.71
C LEU A 172 -13.46 4.35 -12.23
N VAL A 173 -14.53 4.17 -11.49
CA VAL A 173 -15.27 5.25 -10.85
C VAL A 173 -15.40 5.00 -9.36
N PRO A 174 -15.25 6.04 -8.52
CA PRO A 174 -15.58 5.97 -7.11
C PRO A 174 -17.08 5.69 -6.91
N VAL A 175 -17.38 4.89 -5.91
CA VAL A 175 -18.74 4.61 -5.47
C VAL A 175 -18.87 4.85 -3.97
N LEU A 176 -20.07 4.70 -3.39
CA LEU A 176 -20.33 4.87 -1.96
C LEU A 176 -20.18 6.32 -1.45
N ASN A 177 -20.23 7.31 -2.32
CA ASN A 177 -20.35 8.72 -1.94
C ASN A 177 -19.46 9.13 -0.75
N GLY A 178 -18.18 8.75 -0.78
CA GLY A 178 -17.19 9.10 0.25
C GLY A 178 -17.08 8.12 1.43
N TRP A 179 -17.94 7.11 1.53
CA TRP A 179 -17.71 6.03 2.48
C TRP A 179 -16.48 5.22 2.07
N SER A 180 -15.60 4.96 3.02
CA SER A 180 -14.37 4.20 2.79
C SER A 180 -13.94 3.50 4.07
N ARG A 181 -13.04 2.54 3.94
CA ARG A 181 -12.39 1.98 5.14
C ARG A 181 -11.48 3.00 5.81
N SER A 182 -11.18 2.81 7.09
CA SER A 182 -10.20 3.63 7.80
C SER A 182 -8.82 3.58 7.10
N PRO A 183 -8.11 4.71 6.99
CA PRO A 183 -6.78 4.76 6.40
C PRO A 183 -5.79 3.85 7.14
N TRP A 184 -4.84 3.30 6.39
CA TRP A 184 -3.72 2.55 6.98
C TRP A 184 -2.53 3.44 7.26
N ASP A 185 -1.82 3.15 8.35
CA ASP A 185 -0.51 3.73 8.59
C ASP A 185 0.51 3.09 7.65
N LEU A 186 1.33 3.93 7.02
CA LEU A 186 2.52 3.48 6.32
C LEU A 186 3.74 3.75 7.19
N THR A 187 4.57 2.74 7.35
CA THR A 187 5.79 2.84 8.13
C THR A 187 6.99 2.23 7.38
N VAL A 188 8.18 2.71 7.72
CA VAL A 188 9.44 2.08 7.37
C VAL A 188 10.08 1.60 8.66
N ALA A 189 10.45 0.33 8.71
CA ALA A 189 11.00 -0.29 9.91
C ALA A 189 12.38 -0.91 9.64
N MET A 190 13.27 -0.82 10.60
CA MET A 190 14.55 -1.52 10.65
C MET A 190 14.91 -1.86 12.10
N LYS A 191 15.86 -2.78 12.31
CA LYS A 191 16.34 -3.08 13.68
C LYS A 191 17.00 -1.88 14.33
N LYS A 192 16.76 -1.63 15.62
CA LYS A 192 17.40 -0.55 16.36
C LYS A 192 18.93 -0.63 16.33
N HIS A 193 19.51 -1.83 16.47
CA HIS A 193 20.97 -1.98 16.43
C HIS A 193 21.58 -1.67 15.05
N SER A 194 20.79 -1.73 13.97
CA SER A 194 21.25 -1.37 12.63
C SER A 194 21.33 0.14 12.39
N LEU A 195 20.93 0.98 13.35
CA LEU A 195 21.04 2.45 13.24
C LEU A 195 22.49 2.94 13.15
N SER A 196 23.47 2.16 13.58
CA SER A 196 24.89 2.44 13.36
C SER A 196 25.32 2.30 11.89
N ASN A 197 24.56 1.55 11.08
CA ASN A 197 24.84 1.39 9.66
C ASN A 197 24.28 2.61 8.88
N ARG A 198 25.17 3.57 8.62
CA ARG A 198 24.81 4.83 7.93
C ARG A 198 24.18 4.60 6.55
N ARG A 199 24.63 3.56 5.82
CA ARG A 199 24.09 3.24 4.48
C ARG A 199 22.63 2.79 4.57
N LEU A 200 22.32 1.88 5.49
CA LEU A 200 20.94 1.42 5.70
C LEU A 200 20.04 2.55 6.17
N VAL A 201 20.49 3.37 7.12
CA VAL A 201 19.71 4.51 7.61
C VAL A 201 19.45 5.52 6.48
N SER A 202 20.47 5.83 5.66
CA SER A 202 20.31 6.74 4.52
C SER A 202 19.30 6.20 3.51
N PHE A 203 19.37 4.90 3.21
CA PHE A 203 18.44 4.26 2.28
C PHE A 203 17.00 4.23 2.84
N ALA A 204 16.83 3.87 4.12
CA ALA A 204 15.52 3.90 4.77
C ALA A 204 14.90 5.31 4.76
N ARG A 205 15.68 6.35 5.04
CA ARG A 205 15.22 7.75 4.97
C ARG A 205 14.82 8.15 3.55
N ALA A 206 15.57 7.71 2.53
CA ALA A 206 15.20 7.98 1.14
C ALA A 206 13.83 7.36 0.78
N ILE A 207 13.49 6.18 1.31
CA ILE A 207 12.16 5.58 1.16
C ILE A 207 11.11 6.48 1.81
N VAL A 208 11.35 6.94 3.04
CA VAL A 208 10.41 7.81 3.78
C VAL A 208 10.13 9.10 3.02
N GLU A 209 11.19 9.78 2.56
CA GLU A 209 11.10 11.05 1.82
C GLU A 209 10.37 10.89 0.48
N TYR A 210 10.71 9.83 -0.26
CA TYR A 210 10.08 9.54 -1.54
C TYR A 210 8.57 9.28 -1.38
N GLU A 211 8.20 8.43 -0.43
CA GLU A 211 6.81 8.07 -0.19
C GLU A 211 6.00 9.23 0.41
N ALA A 212 6.59 10.07 1.26
CA ALA A 212 5.95 11.28 1.75
C ALA A 212 5.54 12.20 0.59
N LYS A 213 6.48 12.46 -0.35
CA LYS A 213 6.21 13.26 -1.55
C LYS A 213 5.16 12.63 -2.47
N ALA A 214 5.25 11.32 -2.71
CA ALA A 214 4.27 10.59 -3.52
C ALA A 214 2.87 10.63 -2.89
N SER A 215 2.80 10.58 -1.57
CA SER A 215 1.56 10.66 -0.81
C SER A 215 0.90 12.03 -0.89
N GLU A 216 1.68 13.12 -0.85
CA GLU A 216 1.16 14.48 -1.06
C GLU A 216 0.52 14.63 -2.45
N ASN A 217 1.16 14.09 -3.48
CA ASN A 217 0.63 14.12 -4.84
C ASN A 217 -0.69 13.34 -4.95
N ARG A 218 -0.77 12.16 -4.31
CA ARG A 218 -2.02 11.37 -4.24
C ARG A 218 -3.12 12.10 -3.46
N ALA A 219 -2.78 12.78 -2.37
CA ALA A 219 -3.73 13.57 -1.60
C ALA A 219 -4.29 14.74 -2.40
N LYS A 220 -3.46 15.45 -3.19
CA LYS A 220 -3.89 16.51 -4.09
C LYS A 220 -4.83 15.97 -5.18
N PHE A 221 -4.51 14.81 -5.75
CA PHE A 221 -5.37 14.14 -6.71
C PHE A 221 -6.73 13.79 -6.08
N HIS A 222 -6.73 13.18 -4.90
CA HIS A 222 -7.95 12.85 -4.17
C HIS A 222 -8.83 14.08 -3.92
N ALA A 223 -8.22 15.19 -3.46
CA ALA A 223 -8.96 16.41 -3.21
C ALA A 223 -9.59 17.02 -4.48
N ARG A 224 -8.95 16.84 -5.65
CA ARG A 224 -9.40 17.39 -6.93
C ARG A 224 -10.48 16.52 -7.59
N GLU A 225 -10.30 15.20 -7.59
CA GLU A 225 -11.09 14.30 -8.43
C GLU A 225 -12.18 13.52 -7.68
N LEU A 226 -11.99 13.28 -6.38
CA LEU A 226 -12.90 12.42 -5.60
C LEU A 226 -13.88 13.21 -4.72
N LYS A 227 -13.79 14.56 -4.69
CA LYS A 227 -14.75 15.43 -4.02
C LYS A 227 -15.72 16.11 -5.00
N LYS A 228 -15.60 15.84 -6.30
CA LYS A 228 -16.58 16.24 -7.33
C LYS A 228 -17.76 15.26 -7.33
#